data_4f670abfa909dafd1f54bf366efe749c
#
_entry.id   4f670abfa909dafd1f54bf366efe749c
#
_cell.length_a   1.000
_cell.length_b   1.000
_cell.length_c   1.000
_cell.angle_alpha   90.00
_cell.angle_beta   90.00
_cell.angle_gamma   90.00
#
_symmetry.space_group_name_H-M   'P 1'
#
loop_
_entity.id
_entity.type
_entity.pdbx_description
1 polymer ?
#
loop_
_entity_poly.entity_id
_entity_poly.type
_entity_poly.pdbx_seq_one_letter_code
_entity_poly.pdbx_strand_id
1 'polypeptide(L)' 'MKFMIYKDKAGEFRFRIVATNGNVLAASEGYKAKASAQGAIDRIKSDAAGAAVVDETTA' A
#
# COMPACT_ATOMS: atom_id res chain seq x y z
N MET A 1 -12.89 0.34 -2.08
CA MET A 1 -11.41 0.30 -1.98
C MET A 1 -10.98 -1.05 -1.44
N LYS A 2 -9.89 -1.58 -1.95
CA LYS A 2 -9.35 -2.85 -1.46
C LYS A 2 -7.82 -2.83 -1.54
N PHE A 3 -7.21 -3.69 -0.73
CA PHE A 3 -5.79 -3.98 -0.79
C PHE A 3 -5.61 -5.33 -1.46
N MET A 4 -4.73 -5.40 -2.45
CA MET A 4 -4.44 -6.65 -3.16
C MET A 4 -3.00 -7.02 -2.89
N ILE A 5 -2.78 -8.14 -2.20
CA ILE A 5 -1.43 -8.67 -1.95
C ILE A 5 -1.07 -9.60 -3.08
N TYR A 6 0.14 -9.46 -3.60
CA TYR A 6 0.65 -10.34 -4.64
C TYR A 6 2.14 -10.59 -4.44
N LYS A 7 2.65 -11.60 -5.12
CA LYS A 7 4.08 -11.91 -5.11
C LYS A 7 4.67 -11.46 -6.44
N ASP A 8 5.76 -10.69 -6.40
CA ASP A 8 6.40 -10.22 -7.61
C ASP A 8 7.36 -11.25 -8.21
N LYS A 9 8.01 -10.89 -9.31
CA LYS A 9 8.94 -11.80 -10.01
C LYS A 9 10.17 -12.12 -9.19
N ALA A 10 10.53 -11.26 -8.26
CA ALA A 10 11.68 -11.49 -7.37
C ALA A 10 11.31 -12.35 -6.17
N GLY A 11 10.03 -12.76 -6.05
CA GLY A 11 9.56 -13.56 -4.93
C GLY A 11 9.22 -12.74 -3.70
N GLU A 12 9.16 -11.42 -3.82
CA GLU A 12 8.81 -10.55 -2.70
C GLU A 12 7.33 -10.26 -2.70
N PHE A 13 6.80 -9.99 -1.50
CA PHE A 13 5.38 -9.68 -1.33
C PHE A 13 5.16 -8.18 -1.44
N ARG A 14 4.20 -7.80 -2.26
CA ARG A 14 3.78 -6.41 -2.48
C ARG A 14 2.29 -6.30 -2.34
N PHE A 15 1.79 -5.07 -2.21
CA PHE A 15 0.36 -4.85 -2.28
C PHE A 15 0.06 -3.60 -3.11
N ARG A 16 -1.16 -3.57 -3.63
CA ARG A 16 -1.72 -2.39 -4.28
C ARG A 16 -2.94 -1.93 -3.52
N ILE A 17 -3.16 -0.64 -3.52
CA ILE A 17 -4.40 -0.04 -3.03
C ILE A 17 -5.22 0.31 -4.25
N VAL A 18 -6.41 -0.29 -4.35
CA VAL A 18 -7.25 -0.18 -5.55
C VAL A 18 -8.57 0.47 -5.17
N ALA A 19 -8.93 1.52 -5.89
CA ALA A 19 -10.20 2.23 -5.69
C ALA A 19 -11.37 1.37 -6.16
N THR A 20 -12.59 1.77 -5.75
CA THR A 20 -13.82 1.06 -6.11
C THR A 20 -14.00 0.93 -7.62
N ASN A 21 -13.54 1.90 -8.39
CA ASN A 21 -13.63 1.88 -9.85
C ASN A 21 -12.51 1.08 -10.53
N GLY A 22 -11.65 0.43 -9.76
CA GLY A 22 -10.57 -0.40 -10.29
C GLY A 22 -9.23 0.33 -10.50
N ASN A 23 -9.17 1.64 -10.25
CA ASN A 23 -7.92 2.38 -10.42
C ASN A 23 -6.94 2.05 -9.31
N VAL A 24 -5.68 1.85 -9.66
CA VAL A 24 -4.60 1.66 -8.68
C VAL A 24 -4.21 3.02 -8.14
N LEU A 25 -4.42 3.21 -6.84
CA LEU A 25 -4.10 4.47 -6.16
C LEU A 25 -2.66 4.51 -5.69
N ALA A 26 -2.13 3.37 -5.28
CA ALA A 26 -0.77 3.28 -4.77
C ALA A 26 -0.30 1.84 -4.80
N ALA A 27 1.01 1.66 -4.74
CA ALA A 27 1.63 0.34 -4.64
C ALA A 27 2.76 0.38 -3.62
N SER A 28 3.01 -0.75 -2.97
CA SER A 28 4.06 -0.85 -1.95
C SER A 28 5.39 -1.26 -2.55
N GLU A 29 6.43 -1.11 -1.73
CA GLU A 29 7.71 -1.78 -1.99
C GLU A 29 7.60 -3.28 -1.77
N GLY A 30 8.66 -4.02 -2.07
CA GLY A 30 8.71 -5.47 -1.84
C GLY A 30 9.08 -5.81 -0.42
N TYR A 31 8.33 -6.73 0.17
CA TYR A 31 8.61 -7.28 1.50
C TYR A 31 9.01 -8.75 1.36
N LYS A 32 9.96 -9.18 2.19
CA LYS A 32 10.44 -10.57 2.14
C LYS A 32 9.44 -11.55 2.73
N ALA A 33 8.62 -11.11 3.67
CA ALA A 33 7.61 -11.95 4.32
C ALA A 33 6.21 -11.40 4.06
N LYS A 34 5.26 -12.31 3.82
CA LYS A 34 3.86 -11.92 3.65
C LYS A 34 3.32 -11.21 4.87
N ALA A 35 3.72 -11.64 6.06
CA ALA A 35 3.30 -11.01 7.31
C ALA A 35 3.71 -9.53 7.38
N SER A 36 4.85 -9.17 6.79
CA SER A 36 5.31 -7.78 6.76
C SER A 36 4.41 -6.92 5.85
N ALA A 37 4.03 -7.46 4.70
CA ALA A 37 3.09 -6.76 3.81
C ALA A 37 1.73 -6.60 4.47
N GLN A 38 1.24 -7.65 5.14
CA GLN A 38 -0.03 -7.59 5.87
C GLN A 38 0.04 -6.56 7.01
N GLY A 39 1.15 -6.51 7.72
CA GLY A 39 1.35 -5.53 8.80
C GLY A 39 1.31 -4.10 8.29
N ALA A 40 1.90 -3.85 7.12
CA ALA A 40 1.87 -2.53 6.50
C ALA A 40 0.43 -2.15 6.09
N ILE A 41 -0.33 -3.10 5.56
CA ILE A 41 -1.75 -2.88 5.24
C ILE A 41 -2.53 -2.52 6.50
N ASP A 42 -2.35 -3.27 7.57
CA ASP A 42 -3.05 -3.04 8.83
C ASP A 42 -2.75 -1.65 9.37
N ARG A 43 -1.50 -1.21 9.26
CA ARG A 43 -1.07 0.12 9.68
C ARG A 43 -1.75 1.22 8.87
N ILE A 44 -1.81 1.05 7.56
CA ILE A 44 -2.48 2.01 6.68
C ILE A 44 -3.96 2.09 7.03
N LYS A 45 -4.62 0.95 7.23
CA LYS A 45 -6.04 0.92 7.59
C LYS A 45 -6.31 1.63 8.91
N SER A 46 -5.40 1.48 9.86
CA SER A 46 -5.54 2.07 11.19
C SER A 46 -5.28 3.58 11.19
N ASP A 47 -4.30 4.05 10.43
CA ASP A 47 -3.74 5.39 10.58
C ASP A 47 -4.09 6.35 9.44
N ALA A 48 -4.51 5.84 8.27
CA ALA A 48 -4.63 6.68 7.07
C ALA A 48 -5.68 7.78 7.19
N ALA A 49 -6.76 7.54 7.92
CA ALA A 49 -7.82 8.54 8.07
C ALA A 49 -7.34 9.82 8.76
N GLY A 50 -6.37 9.68 9.67
CA GLY A 50 -5.79 10.81 10.38
C GLY A 50 -4.50 11.35 9.78
N ALA A 51 -4.11 10.84 8.62
CA ALA A 51 -2.84 11.23 8.02
C ALA A 51 -2.89 12.66 7.49
N ALA A 52 -1.81 13.42 7.74
CA ALA A 52 -1.66 14.74 7.18
C ALA A 52 -1.18 14.64 5.73
N VAL A 53 -1.57 15.63 4.94
CA VAL A 53 -1.02 15.79 3.58
C VAL A 53 0.03 16.88 3.64
N VAL A 54 1.27 16.52 3.33
CA VAL A 54 2.37 17.47 3.26
C VAL A 54 2.63 17.75 1.79
N ASP A 55 2.38 18.99 1.39
CA ASP A 55 2.55 19.40 -0.01
C ASP A 55 3.94 19.97 -0.21
N GLU A 56 4.78 19.24 -0.90
CA GLU A 56 6.15 19.64 -1.20
C GLU A 56 6.32 20.08 -2.66
N THR A 57 5.22 20.32 -3.37
CA THR A 57 5.27 20.68 -4.79
C THR A 57 5.65 22.14 -5.03
N THR A 58 5.53 22.99 -4.01
CA THR A 58 5.90 24.39 -4.13
C THR A 58 7.40 24.54 -3.97
N ALA A 59 8.02 25.16 -4.91
CA ALA A 59 9.45 25.45 -4.83
C ALA A 59 9.68 26.81 -4.21
#